data_8cd409c8287454a7c22972b962d315e7
#
_entry.id   8cd409c8287454a7c22972b962d315e7
#
_cell.length_a   1.000
_cell.length_b   1.000
_cell.length_c   1.000
_cell.angle_alpha   90.00
_cell.angle_beta   90.00
_cell.angle_gamma   90.00
#
_symmetry.space_group_name_H-M   'P 1'
#
loop_
_entity.id
_entity.type
_entity.pdbx_description
1 polymer ?
#
loop_
_entity_poly.entity_id
_entity_poly.type
_entity_poly.pdbx_seq_one_letter_code
_entity_poly.pdbx_strand_id
1 'polypeptide(L)'
;MPQSGLEGDPVAASVVPCRVIRVLVADDHPVVREGLCTMLELEDDIVVVGRAADGEEAVMLARREHPDITLLDVQMPVLDGIEALRRIRSDDPEARVIVLTTYRNEDYIFPSLRAGARGYLLKDASREELAGAIRAVAAGESLLDPEMVDAARDDGGLTARELEVLTLMADGHNNAQIAATLFVSENTVKTHVSKIFDKLGCRDRAAAVLHAWKRHLI
;
A
#
# COMPACT_ATOMS: atom_id res chain seq x y z
N MET A 1 -62.59 -39.95 10.14
CA MET A 1 -61.65 -38.91 10.64
C MET A 1 -60.29 -39.21 10.10
N PRO A 2 -59.87 -38.58 8.98
CA PRO A 2 -58.50 -38.70 8.55
C PRO A 2 -57.61 -37.54 9.22
N GLN A 3 -56.50 -37.94 9.76
CA GLN A 3 -55.49 -37.02 10.27
C GLN A 3 -54.61 -36.56 9.11
N SER A 4 -54.59 -35.26 8.87
CA SER A 4 -53.71 -34.61 7.92
C SER A 4 -52.30 -34.46 8.51
N GLY A 5 -51.34 -35.17 7.92
CA GLY A 5 -49.91 -34.94 8.16
C GLY A 5 -49.47 -33.62 7.54
N LEU A 6 -48.91 -32.76 8.36
CA LEU A 6 -48.15 -31.59 7.89
C LEU A 6 -46.74 -32.05 7.62
N GLU A 7 -46.42 -32.33 6.37
CA GLU A 7 -45.06 -32.42 5.88
C GLU A 7 -44.50 -31.01 5.84
N GLY A 8 -43.55 -30.72 6.78
CA GLY A 8 -42.76 -29.52 6.75
C GLY A 8 -41.71 -29.64 5.65
N ASP A 9 -41.78 -28.79 4.64
CA ASP A 9 -40.74 -28.62 3.64
C ASP A 9 -39.43 -28.24 4.30
N PRO A 10 -38.29 -28.85 3.97
CA PRO A 10 -37.00 -28.40 4.44
C PRO A 10 -36.73 -27.06 3.78
N VAL A 11 -36.60 -26.02 4.61
CA VAL A 11 -36.12 -24.71 4.20
C VAL A 11 -34.74 -24.89 3.57
N ALA A 12 -34.70 -24.81 2.25
CA ALA A 12 -33.46 -24.78 1.50
C ALA A 12 -32.69 -23.54 1.96
N ALA A 13 -31.65 -23.75 2.76
CA ALA A 13 -30.69 -22.71 3.07
C ALA A 13 -30.10 -22.23 1.74
N SER A 14 -30.45 -21.01 1.35
CA SER A 14 -29.84 -20.36 0.20
C SER A 14 -28.35 -20.17 0.50
N VAL A 15 -27.55 -21.05 -0.07
CA VAL A 15 -26.10 -20.88 -0.12
C VAL A 15 -25.85 -19.64 -0.99
N VAL A 16 -25.69 -18.50 -0.38
CA VAL A 16 -25.14 -17.31 -1.06
C VAL A 16 -23.79 -17.75 -1.61
N PRO A 17 -23.54 -17.69 -2.93
CA PRO A 17 -22.25 -18.09 -3.47
C PRO A 17 -21.18 -17.20 -2.82
N CYS A 18 -20.31 -17.80 -2.02
CA CYS A 18 -19.18 -17.11 -1.44
C CYS A 18 -18.31 -16.65 -2.61
N ARG A 19 -18.22 -15.33 -2.80
CA ARG A 19 -17.40 -14.77 -3.87
C ARG A 19 -15.95 -15.11 -3.55
N VAL A 20 -15.32 -15.88 -4.41
CA VAL A 20 -13.89 -16.23 -4.29
C VAL A 20 -13.05 -14.96 -4.44
N ILE A 21 -12.19 -14.69 -3.46
CA ILE A 21 -11.29 -13.53 -3.44
C ILE A 21 -10.03 -13.87 -4.21
N ARG A 22 -9.73 -13.10 -5.25
CA ARG A 22 -8.57 -13.26 -6.12
C ARG A 22 -7.38 -12.49 -5.55
N VAL A 23 -6.30 -13.18 -5.21
CA VAL A 23 -5.13 -12.59 -4.53
C VAL A 23 -3.88 -12.70 -5.41
N LEU A 24 -3.19 -11.58 -5.60
CA LEU A 24 -1.84 -11.51 -6.15
C LEU A 24 -0.85 -11.45 -4.97
N VAL A 25 0.19 -12.26 -4.98
CA VAL A 25 1.26 -12.26 -3.97
C VAL A 25 2.56 -11.79 -4.60
N ALA A 26 3.16 -10.73 -4.06
CA ALA A 26 4.42 -10.18 -4.52
C ALA A 26 5.43 -10.09 -3.37
N ASP A 27 6.51 -10.85 -3.46
CA ASP A 27 7.60 -10.92 -2.48
C ASP A 27 8.87 -11.43 -3.19
N ASP A 28 10.02 -10.80 -2.99
CA ASP A 28 11.27 -11.21 -3.63
C ASP A 28 11.88 -12.48 -3.01
N HIS A 29 11.49 -12.82 -1.80
CA HIS A 29 11.96 -14.04 -1.11
C HIS A 29 11.12 -15.26 -1.51
N PRO A 30 11.65 -16.22 -2.28
CA PRO A 30 10.87 -17.35 -2.79
C PRO A 30 10.19 -18.19 -1.69
N VAL A 31 10.88 -18.39 -0.55
CA VAL A 31 10.36 -19.20 0.56
C VAL A 31 9.15 -18.51 1.23
N VAL A 32 9.22 -17.19 1.41
CA VAL A 32 8.13 -16.39 1.98
C VAL A 32 6.95 -16.40 1.02
N ARG A 33 7.20 -16.09 -0.26
CA ARG A 33 6.17 -16.06 -1.30
C ARG A 33 5.42 -17.40 -1.41
N GLU A 34 6.13 -18.52 -1.48
CA GLU A 34 5.51 -19.86 -1.54
C GLU A 34 4.80 -20.21 -0.23
N GLY A 35 5.33 -19.79 0.92
CA GLY A 35 4.68 -19.98 2.21
C GLY A 35 3.34 -19.26 2.30
N LEU A 36 3.29 -17.98 1.88
CA LEU A 36 2.06 -17.20 1.80
C LEU A 36 1.03 -17.83 0.85
N CYS A 37 1.48 -18.24 -0.34
CA CYS A 37 0.60 -18.92 -1.29
C CYS A 37 0.01 -20.22 -0.71
N THR A 38 0.85 -21.03 -0.08
CA THR A 38 0.41 -22.28 0.56
C THR A 38 -0.62 -22.03 1.67
N MET A 39 -0.41 -21.00 2.51
CA MET A 39 -1.38 -20.61 3.54
C MET A 39 -2.72 -20.21 2.94
N LEU A 40 -2.71 -19.44 1.83
CA LEU A 40 -3.91 -18.97 1.16
C LEU A 40 -4.65 -20.09 0.41
N GLU A 41 -3.94 -21.03 -0.18
CA GLU A 41 -4.51 -22.18 -0.88
C GLU A 41 -5.26 -23.15 0.05
N LEU A 42 -5.09 -23.02 1.38
CA LEU A 42 -5.88 -23.78 2.38
C LEU A 42 -7.24 -23.13 2.70
N GLU A 43 -7.53 -21.95 2.14
CA GLU A 43 -8.80 -21.24 2.34
C GLU A 43 -9.71 -21.46 1.13
N ASP A 44 -10.93 -21.93 1.38
CA ASP A 44 -11.89 -22.30 0.31
C ASP A 44 -12.41 -21.08 -0.49
N ASP A 45 -12.32 -19.88 0.09
CA ASP A 45 -12.82 -18.62 -0.48
C ASP A 45 -11.73 -17.70 -1.04
N ILE A 46 -10.47 -18.16 -1.07
CA ILE A 46 -9.34 -17.40 -1.57
C ILE A 46 -8.63 -18.17 -2.69
N VAL A 47 -8.26 -17.49 -3.76
CA VAL A 47 -7.46 -18.06 -4.85
C VAL A 47 -6.28 -17.16 -5.19
N VAL A 48 -5.08 -17.74 -5.24
CA VAL A 48 -3.87 -17.04 -5.70
C VAL A 48 -3.88 -17.01 -7.22
N VAL A 49 -4.00 -15.82 -7.80
CA VAL A 49 -4.07 -15.60 -9.26
C VAL A 49 -2.74 -15.18 -9.87
N GLY A 50 -1.75 -14.83 -9.05
CA GLY A 50 -0.43 -14.48 -9.53
C GLY A 50 0.60 -14.48 -8.41
N ARG A 51 1.86 -14.69 -8.79
CA ARG A 51 3.04 -14.67 -7.91
C ARG A 51 4.10 -13.82 -8.58
N ALA A 52 4.53 -12.74 -7.95
CA ALA A 52 5.54 -11.81 -8.45
C ALA A 52 6.80 -11.88 -7.59
N ALA A 53 7.96 -11.81 -8.22
CA ALA A 53 9.25 -11.82 -7.55
C ALA A 53 9.88 -10.42 -7.40
N ASP A 54 9.27 -9.41 -8.01
CA ASP A 54 9.65 -8.01 -7.92
C ASP A 54 8.47 -7.08 -8.20
N GLY A 55 8.69 -5.78 -8.04
CA GLY A 55 7.64 -4.77 -8.19
C GLY A 55 7.17 -4.57 -9.63
N GLU A 56 8.04 -4.77 -10.65
CA GLU A 56 7.62 -4.66 -12.05
C GLU A 56 6.72 -5.83 -12.45
N GLU A 57 7.06 -7.03 -12.03
CA GLU A 57 6.22 -8.21 -12.23
C GLU A 57 4.89 -8.07 -11.49
N ALA A 58 4.89 -7.50 -10.27
CA ALA A 58 3.68 -7.21 -9.50
C ALA A 58 2.74 -6.26 -10.26
N VAL A 59 3.25 -5.15 -10.80
CA VAL A 59 2.47 -4.20 -11.61
C VAL A 59 1.90 -4.87 -12.87
N MET A 60 2.73 -5.63 -13.59
CA MET A 60 2.32 -6.34 -14.80
C MET A 60 1.20 -7.35 -14.50
N LEU A 61 1.35 -8.14 -13.44
CA LEU A 61 0.35 -9.14 -13.05
C LEU A 61 -0.93 -8.49 -12.52
N ALA A 62 -0.84 -7.40 -11.76
CA ALA A 62 -2.02 -6.66 -11.31
C ALA A 62 -2.87 -6.18 -12.49
N ARG A 63 -2.24 -5.64 -13.53
CA ARG A 63 -2.93 -5.22 -14.78
C ARG A 63 -3.58 -6.39 -15.53
N ARG A 64 -2.92 -7.54 -15.57
CA ARG A 64 -3.39 -8.70 -16.34
C ARG A 64 -4.47 -9.49 -15.63
N GLU A 65 -4.28 -9.74 -14.34
CA GLU A 65 -5.13 -10.64 -13.55
C GLU A 65 -6.29 -9.93 -12.85
N HIS A 66 -6.24 -8.60 -12.71
CA HIS A 66 -7.23 -7.83 -11.96
C HIS A 66 -7.59 -8.46 -10.60
N PRO A 67 -6.61 -8.61 -9.70
CA PRO A 67 -6.84 -9.23 -8.39
C PRO A 67 -7.78 -8.37 -7.53
N ASP A 68 -8.58 -9.01 -6.68
CA ASP A 68 -9.36 -8.29 -5.65
C ASP A 68 -8.46 -7.69 -4.58
N ILE A 69 -7.35 -8.40 -4.27
CA ILE A 69 -6.35 -7.99 -3.28
C ILE A 69 -4.95 -8.26 -3.84
N THR A 70 -4.04 -7.31 -3.66
CA THR A 70 -2.60 -7.52 -3.86
C THR A 70 -1.89 -7.50 -2.50
N LEU A 71 -1.20 -8.59 -2.17
CA LEU A 71 -0.23 -8.64 -1.08
C LEU A 71 1.11 -8.22 -1.65
N LEU A 72 1.73 -7.19 -1.07
CA LEU A 72 2.89 -6.54 -1.66
C LEU A 72 3.99 -6.32 -0.63
N ASP A 73 5.12 -6.97 -0.82
CA ASP A 73 6.31 -6.65 -0.03
C ASP A 73 6.80 -5.23 -0.35
N VAL A 74 7.31 -4.55 0.68
CA VAL A 74 7.90 -3.21 0.53
C VAL A 74 9.27 -3.28 -0.13
N GLN A 75 10.10 -4.22 0.30
CA GLN A 75 11.48 -4.32 -0.15
C GLN A 75 11.64 -5.37 -1.24
N MET A 76 11.63 -4.92 -2.47
CA MET A 76 11.85 -5.78 -3.65
C MET A 76 12.89 -5.16 -4.58
N PRO A 77 13.65 -5.99 -5.33
CA PRO A 77 14.57 -5.52 -6.35
C PRO A 77 13.81 -4.95 -7.56
N VAL A 78 14.54 -4.28 -8.46
CA VAL A 78 14.07 -3.70 -9.72
C VAL A 78 13.13 -2.52 -9.50
N LEU A 79 11.99 -2.76 -8.83
CA LEU A 79 11.01 -1.76 -8.42
C LEU A 79 10.57 -2.06 -6.99
N ASP A 80 10.77 -1.10 -6.08
CA ASP A 80 10.32 -1.26 -4.69
C ASP A 80 8.80 -1.30 -4.59
N GLY A 81 8.30 -1.88 -3.46
CA GLY A 81 6.87 -2.10 -3.30
C GLY A 81 6.05 -0.81 -3.19
N ILE A 82 6.62 0.27 -2.67
CA ILE A 82 5.90 1.56 -2.56
C ILE A 82 5.68 2.16 -3.94
N GLU A 83 6.70 2.12 -4.80
CA GLU A 83 6.56 2.59 -6.18
C GLU A 83 5.67 1.66 -7.01
N ALA A 84 5.75 0.33 -6.79
CA ALA A 84 4.82 -0.63 -7.38
C ALA A 84 3.38 -0.33 -6.98
N LEU A 85 3.12 -0.06 -5.69
CA LEU A 85 1.82 0.35 -5.18
C LEU A 85 1.30 1.62 -5.87
N ARG A 86 2.14 2.65 -6.02
CA ARG A 86 1.76 3.88 -6.74
C ARG A 86 1.34 3.59 -8.18
N ARG A 87 2.10 2.76 -8.90
CA ARG A 87 1.78 2.39 -10.29
C ARG A 87 0.51 1.56 -10.39
N ILE A 88 0.32 0.57 -9.52
CA ILE A 88 -0.92 -0.22 -9.46
C ILE A 88 -2.12 0.70 -9.24
N ARG A 89 -2.04 1.64 -8.30
CA ARG A 89 -3.11 2.59 -8.00
C ARG A 89 -3.31 3.67 -9.05
N SER A 90 -2.27 4.00 -9.81
CA SER A 90 -2.38 4.91 -10.96
C SER A 90 -3.15 4.25 -12.11
N ASP A 91 -2.98 2.94 -12.30
CA ASP A 91 -3.68 2.16 -13.32
C ASP A 91 -5.13 1.83 -12.90
N ASP A 92 -5.31 1.48 -11.63
CA ASP A 92 -6.61 1.19 -11.03
C ASP A 92 -6.73 1.89 -9.65
N PRO A 93 -7.41 3.04 -9.57
CA PRO A 93 -7.62 3.77 -8.32
C PRO A 93 -8.39 2.98 -7.25
N GLU A 94 -9.14 1.94 -7.62
CA GLU A 94 -9.87 1.08 -6.69
C GLU A 94 -9.08 -0.15 -6.24
N ALA A 95 -7.88 -0.37 -6.79
CA ALA A 95 -7.02 -1.48 -6.40
C ALA A 95 -6.79 -1.50 -4.88
N ARG A 96 -6.95 -2.68 -4.29
CA ARG A 96 -6.77 -2.90 -2.86
C ARG A 96 -5.46 -3.60 -2.61
N VAL A 97 -4.55 -2.89 -1.95
CA VAL A 97 -3.21 -3.39 -1.67
C VAL A 97 -2.99 -3.48 -0.17
N ILE A 98 -2.58 -4.65 0.30
CA ILE A 98 -2.10 -4.91 1.66
C ILE A 98 -0.59 -5.02 1.58
N VAL A 99 0.10 -4.17 2.32
CA VAL A 99 1.55 -4.15 2.37
C VAL A 99 2.06 -5.17 3.39
N LEU A 100 3.04 -5.97 2.99
CA LEU A 100 3.74 -6.92 3.85
C LEU A 100 5.11 -6.37 4.27
N THR A 101 5.52 -6.65 5.50
CA THR A 101 6.83 -6.21 6.01
C THR A 101 7.33 -7.15 7.10
N THR A 102 8.64 -7.20 7.29
CA THR A 102 9.27 -7.98 8.37
C THR A 102 9.26 -7.25 9.71
N TYR A 103 9.17 -5.93 9.71
CA TYR A 103 9.23 -5.12 10.93
C TYR A 103 8.17 -4.02 10.92
N ARG A 104 7.67 -3.65 12.11
CA ARG A 104 6.88 -2.43 12.30
C ARG A 104 7.80 -1.22 12.22
N ASN A 105 8.21 -0.86 11.01
CA ASN A 105 9.06 0.29 10.78
C ASN A 105 8.23 1.43 10.17
N GLU A 106 8.16 2.54 10.88
CA GLU A 106 7.42 3.74 10.47
C GLU A 106 7.93 4.30 9.13
N ASP A 107 9.21 4.08 8.79
CA ASP A 107 9.81 4.50 7.52
C ASP A 107 9.12 3.90 6.29
N TYR A 108 8.44 2.76 6.44
CA TYR A 108 7.69 2.12 5.35
C TYR A 108 6.17 2.27 5.50
N ILE A 109 5.67 2.37 6.72
CA ILE A 109 4.24 2.50 6.99
C ILE A 109 3.68 3.78 6.37
N PHE A 110 4.22 4.94 6.73
CA PHE A 110 3.72 6.23 6.26
C PHE A 110 3.81 6.41 4.73
N PRO A 111 4.93 6.08 4.06
CA PRO A 111 4.98 6.12 2.60
C PRO A 111 3.96 5.18 1.93
N SER A 112 3.73 3.98 2.48
CA SER A 112 2.72 3.04 1.97
C SER A 112 1.30 3.57 2.12
N LEU A 113 0.99 4.20 3.26
CA LEU A 113 -0.30 4.85 3.50
C LEU A 113 -0.56 5.99 2.52
N ARG A 114 0.44 6.84 2.28
CA ARG A 114 0.37 7.91 1.27
C ARG A 114 0.19 7.39 -0.14
N ALA A 115 0.83 6.27 -0.46
CA ALA A 115 0.66 5.60 -1.73
C ALA A 115 -0.72 4.93 -1.88
N GLY A 116 -1.50 4.86 -0.80
CA GLY A 116 -2.88 4.37 -0.80
C GLY A 116 -3.04 2.90 -0.45
N ALA A 117 -2.13 2.33 0.34
CA ALA A 117 -2.33 1.01 0.94
C ALA A 117 -3.65 0.96 1.73
N ARG A 118 -4.34 -0.17 1.69
CA ARG A 118 -5.59 -0.43 2.44
C ARG A 118 -5.36 -1.24 3.70
N GLY A 119 -4.18 -1.85 3.82
CA GLY A 119 -3.79 -2.65 4.96
C GLY A 119 -2.28 -2.77 5.07
N TYR A 120 -1.87 -3.20 6.24
CA TYR A 120 -0.48 -3.45 6.58
C TYR A 120 -0.43 -4.71 7.46
N LEU A 121 0.43 -5.66 7.11
CA LEU A 121 0.61 -6.90 7.84
C LEU A 121 2.09 -7.23 8.01
N LEU A 122 2.41 -7.90 9.10
CA LEU A 122 3.72 -8.50 9.29
C LEU A 122 3.83 -9.80 8.50
N LYS A 123 5.01 -10.11 7.96
CA LYS A 123 5.27 -11.36 7.22
C LYS A 123 5.24 -12.61 8.11
N ASP A 124 5.29 -12.45 9.44
CA ASP A 124 5.12 -13.50 10.44
C ASP A 124 3.68 -13.68 10.93
N ALA A 125 2.72 -12.99 10.30
CA ALA A 125 1.31 -13.14 10.59
C ALA A 125 0.86 -14.60 10.40
N SER A 126 -0.01 -15.05 11.30
CA SER A 126 -0.62 -16.37 11.18
C SER A 126 -1.53 -16.46 9.94
N ARG A 127 -1.84 -17.70 9.54
CA ARG A 127 -2.78 -17.94 8.42
C ARG A 127 -4.13 -17.27 8.67
N GLU A 128 -4.63 -17.37 9.91
CA GLU A 128 -5.92 -16.80 10.32
C GLU A 128 -5.90 -15.26 10.22
N GLU A 129 -4.82 -14.61 10.65
CA GLU A 129 -4.65 -13.15 10.54
C GLU A 129 -4.56 -12.71 9.09
N LEU A 130 -3.78 -13.42 8.26
CA LEU A 130 -3.63 -13.13 6.84
C LEU A 130 -4.97 -13.26 6.09
N ALA A 131 -5.67 -14.39 6.27
CA ALA A 131 -6.96 -14.61 5.63
C ALA A 131 -8.03 -13.63 6.14
N GLY A 132 -8.06 -13.35 7.44
CA GLY A 132 -8.93 -12.35 8.04
C GLY A 132 -8.73 -10.96 7.46
N ALA A 133 -7.48 -10.53 7.31
CA ALA A 133 -7.11 -9.26 6.72
C ALA A 133 -7.55 -9.15 5.24
N ILE A 134 -7.33 -10.20 4.45
CA ILE A 134 -7.77 -10.26 3.06
C ILE A 134 -9.28 -10.11 2.95
N ARG A 135 -10.05 -10.82 3.78
CA ARG A 135 -11.52 -10.77 3.78
C ARG A 135 -12.02 -9.38 4.18
N ALA A 136 -11.46 -8.77 5.21
CA ALA A 136 -11.83 -7.44 5.67
C ALA A 136 -11.59 -6.38 4.58
N VAL A 137 -10.42 -6.39 3.95
CA VAL A 137 -10.10 -5.44 2.87
C VAL A 137 -10.93 -5.74 1.60
N ALA A 138 -11.21 -7.00 1.30
CA ALA A 138 -12.11 -7.37 0.19
C ALA A 138 -13.55 -6.90 0.43
N ALA A 139 -14.00 -6.88 1.69
CA ALA A 139 -15.29 -6.31 2.09
C ALA A 139 -15.32 -4.77 2.08
N GLY A 140 -14.17 -4.12 1.86
CA GLY A 140 -14.05 -2.66 1.80
C GLY A 140 -13.61 -2.02 3.12
N GLU A 141 -13.29 -2.81 4.13
CA GLU A 141 -12.75 -2.32 5.39
C GLU A 141 -11.29 -1.84 5.22
N SER A 142 -10.84 -0.97 6.10
CA SER A 142 -9.46 -0.57 6.22
C SER A 142 -8.86 -1.23 7.47
N LEU A 143 -7.70 -1.87 7.31
CA LEU A 143 -6.94 -2.43 8.44
C LEU A 143 -5.99 -1.39 9.08
N LEU A 144 -6.15 -0.15 8.69
CA LEU A 144 -5.28 0.95 9.11
C LEU A 144 -5.93 1.69 10.28
N ASP A 145 -5.13 2.02 11.25
CA ASP A 145 -5.54 2.91 12.34
C ASP A 145 -5.93 4.28 11.75
N PRO A 146 -7.15 4.80 12.00
CA PRO A 146 -7.56 6.10 11.52
C PRO A 146 -6.59 7.23 11.87
N GLU A 147 -6.00 7.21 13.07
CA GLU A 147 -5.00 8.20 13.49
C GLU A 147 -3.72 8.13 12.64
N MET A 148 -3.28 6.92 12.27
CA MET A 148 -2.13 6.73 11.37
C MET A 148 -2.45 7.20 9.94
N VAL A 149 -3.66 6.97 9.46
CA VAL A 149 -4.11 7.44 8.15
C VAL A 149 -4.14 8.96 8.11
N ASP A 150 -4.64 9.61 9.15
CA ASP A 150 -4.70 11.07 9.24
C ASP A 150 -3.28 11.67 9.36
N ALA A 151 -2.41 11.05 10.16
CA ALA A 151 -0.99 11.45 10.24
C ALA A 151 -0.26 11.28 8.90
N ALA A 152 -0.57 10.22 8.14
CA ALA A 152 0.02 10.01 6.81
C ALA A 152 -0.49 11.03 5.76
N ARG A 153 -1.69 11.55 5.93
CA ARG A 153 -2.28 12.58 5.06
C ARG A 153 -1.77 13.98 5.38
N ASP A 154 -1.24 14.18 6.58
CA ASP A 154 -0.63 15.46 6.96
C ASP A 154 0.75 15.62 6.27
N ASP A 155 0.71 15.99 5.00
CA ASP A 155 1.87 16.34 4.19
C ASP A 155 2.46 17.73 4.52
N GLY A 156 2.02 18.33 5.62
CA GLY A 156 2.37 19.71 5.99
C GLY A 156 1.83 20.74 5.00
N GLY A 157 0.83 20.37 4.20
CA GLY A 157 0.27 21.20 3.13
C GLY A 157 1.22 21.37 1.93
N LEU A 158 2.22 20.49 1.80
CA LEU A 158 3.14 20.50 0.66
C LEU A 158 2.46 19.92 -0.59
N THR A 159 2.75 20.51 -1.73
CA THR A 159 2.39 19.92 -3.02
C THR A 159 3.35 18.80 -3.38
N ALA A 160 2.95 17.88 -4.29
CA ALA A 160 3.82 16.82 -4.78
C ALA A 160 5.19 17.37 -5.26
N ARG A 161 5.19 18.51 -5.93
CA ARG A 161 6.43 19.15 -6.42
C ARG A 161 7.31 19.71 -5.28
N GLU A 162 6.70 20.25 -4.25
CA GLU A 162 7.42 20.70 -3.06
C GLU A 162 8.00 19.52 -2.27
N LEU A 163 7.29 18.40 -2.22
CA LEU A 163 7.77 17.15 -1.61
C LEU A 163 8.98 16.59 -2.37
N GLU A 164 8.94 16.52 -3.72
CA GLU A 164 10.09 16.14 -4.55
C GLU A 164 11.32 17.02 -4.28
N VAL A 165 11.13 18.34 -4.20
CA VAL A 165 12.20 19.28 -3.88
C VAL A 165 12.74 19.01 -2.48
N LEU A 166 11.89 18.76 -1.49
CA LEU A 166 12.28 18.49 -0.11
C LEU A 166 13.04 17.17 0.02
N THR A 167 12.65 16.13 -0.69
CA THR A 167 13.37 14.85 -0.77
C THR A 167 14.79 15.06 -1.31
N LEU A 168 14.94 15.74 -2.44
CA LEU A 168 16.27 16.06 -2.99
C LEU A 168 17.10 16.98 -2.08
N MET A 169 16.44 17.84 -1.30
CA MET A 169 17.11 18.60 -0.24
C MET A 169 17.67 17.68 0.85
N ALA A 170 16.92 16.67 1.25
CA ALA A 170 17.35 15.70 2.26
C ALA A 170 18.53 14.84 1.77
N ASP A 171 18.54 14.48 0.48
CA ASP A 171 19.64 13.79 -0.19
C ASP A 171 20.91 14.64 -0.34
N GLY A 172 20.88 15.88 0.15
CA GLY A 172 22.05 16.77 0.14
C GLY A 172 22.25 17.56 -1.16
N HIS A 173 21.35 17.49 -2.12
CA HIS A 173 21.45 18.24 -3.39
C HIS A 173 21.32 19.75 -3.15
N ASN A 174 22.17 20.55 -3.75
CA ASN A 174 22.01 22.01 -3.78
C ASN A 174 20.95 22.43 -4.83
N ASN A 175 20.53 23.71 -4.82
CA ASN A 175 19.46 24.17 -5.71
C ASN A 175 19.77 23.99 -7.20
N ALA A 176 21.03 24.11 -7.60
CA ALA A 176 21.44 23.89 -9.00
C ALA A 176 21.31 22.42 -9.40
N GLN A 177 21.69 21.49 -8.49
CA GLN A 177 21.53 20.05 -8.71
C GLN A 177 20.05 19.65 -8.76
N ILE A 178 19.22 20.17 -7.83
CA ILE A 178 17.77 19.96 -7.83
C ILE A 178 17.15 20.48 -9.14
N ALA A 179 17.57 21.67 -9.58
CA ALA A 179 17.08 22.26 -10.84
C ALA A 179 17.41 21.37 -12.04
N ALA A 180 18.62 20.81 -12.08
CA ALA A 180 19.04 19.88 -13.13
C ALA A 180 18.24 18.56 -13.09
N THR A 181 18.06 17.97 -11.91
CA THR A 181 17.30 16.72 -11.72
C THR A 181 15.84 16.88 -12.11
N LEU A 182 15.22 18.00 -11.76
CA LEU A 182 13.81 18.27 -11.98
C LEU A 182 13.49 18.99 -13.30
N PHE A 183 14.52 19.27 -14.12
CA PHE A 183 14.40 19.95 -15.42
C PHE A 183 13.72 21.33 -15.33
N VAL A 184 14.07 22.12 -14.30
CA VAL A 184 13.55 23.48 -14.05
C VAL A 184 14.67 24.49 -13.86
N SER A 185 14.35 25.77 -13.76
CA SER A 185 15.33 26.80 -13.42
C SER A 185 15.70 26.77 -11.93
N GLU A 186 16.93 27.15 -11.59
CA GLU A 186 17.34 27.30 -10.18
C GLU A 186 16.44 28.31 -9.42
N ASN A 187 15.94 29.33 -10.11
CA ASN A 187 15.02 30.29 -9.51
C ASN A 187 13.67 29.68 -9.16
N THR A 188 13.19 28.72 -9.98
CA THR A 188 11.99 27.93 -9.68
C THR A 188 12.20 27.10 -8.41
N VAL A 189 13.37 26.45 -8.28
CA VAL A 189 13.71 25.68 -7.06
C VAL A 189 13.74 26.60 -5.84
N LYS A 190 14.37 27.77 -5.91
CA LYS A 190 14.38 28.75 -4.80
C LYS A 190 12.95 29.14 -4.37
N THR A 191 12.05 29.29 -5.32
CA THR A 191 10.64 29.57 -5.04
C THR A 191 9.96 28.43 -4.29
N HIS A 192 10.20 27.17 -4.70
CA HIS A 192 9.68 26.01 -4.00
C HIS A 192 10.26 25.89 -2.58
N VAL A 193 11.56 26.08 -2.43
CA VAL A 193 12.25 26.05 -1.11
C VAL A 193 11.66 27.10 -0.16
N SER A 194 11.41 28.32 -0.62
CA SER A 194 10.76 29.35 0.19
C SER A 194 9.36 28.92 0.64
N LYS A 195 8.55 28.40 -0.28
CA LYS A 195 7.20 27.91 0.04
C LYS A 195 7.23 26.73 1.01
N ILE A 196 8.20 25.82 0.89
CA ILE A 196 8.40 24.72 1.83
C ILE A 196 8.69 25.26 3.23
N PHE A 197 9.59 26.24 3.36
CA PHE A 197 9.91 26.84 4.65
C PHE A 197 8.70 27.54 5.28
N ASP A 198 7.93 28.27 4.49
CA ASP A 198 6.70 28.95 4.94
C ASP A 198 5.66 27.93 5.43
N LYS A 199 5.42 26.86 4.67
CA LYS A 199 4.43 25.83 4.99
C LYS A 199 4.83 24.98 6.20
N LEU A 200 6.11 24.63 6.33
CA LEU A 200 6.61 23.85 7.46
C LEU A 200 6.94 24.71 8.69
N GLY A 201 6.83 26.03 8.59
CA GLY A 201 7.21 26.95 9.67
C GLY A 201 8.70 26.91 10.02
N CYS A 202 9.56 26.57 9.04
CA CYS A 202 10.99 26.40 9.23
C CYS A 202 11.75 27.65 8.77
N ARG A 203 12.93 27.90 9.39
CA ARG A 203 13.73 29.07 9.08
C ARG A 203 14.89 28.82 8.14
N ASP A 204 15.27 27.57 7.99
CA ASP A 204 16.41 27.16 7.16
C ASP A 204 16.22 25.73 6.62
N ARG A 205 17.16 25.34 5.74
CA ARG A 205 17.15 24.05 5.06
C ARG A 205 17.26 22.86 6.03
N ALA A 206 18.15 22.97 7.02
CA ALA A 206 18.39 21.87 7.97
C ALA A 206 17.17 21.66 8.85
N ALA A 207 16.53 22.75 9.30
CA ALA A 207 15.28 22.69 10.06
C ALA A 207 14.15 22.08 9.23
N ALA A 208 14.04 22.43 7.95
CA ALA A 208 13.01 21.87 7.06
C ALA A 208 13.19 20.37 6.85
N VAL A 209 14.41 19.90 6.58
CA VAL A 209 14.73 18.48 6.42
C VAL A 209 14.49 17.72 7.73
N LEU A 210 14.93 18.24 8.87
CA LEU A 210 14.69 17.61 10.16
C LEU A 210 13.18 17.55 10.51
N HIS A 211 12.43 18.60 10.19
CA HIS A 211 10.97 18.65 10.40
C HIS A 211 10.26 17.60 9.53
N ALA A 212 10.66 17.51 8.26
CA ALA A 212 10.13 16.53 7.32
C ALA A 212 10.41 15.10 7.78
N TRP A 213 11.61 14.84 8.25
CA TRP A 213 12.01 13.53 8.80
C TRP A 213 11.18 13.14 10.03
N LYS A 214 11.02 14.06 10.99
CA LYS A 214 10.21 13.83 12.21
C LYS A 214 8.73 13.58 11.91
N ARG A 215 8.21 14.07 10.81
CA ARG A 215 6.82 13.87 10.35
C ARG A 215 6.70 12.80 9.28
N HIS A 216 7.77 12.07 9.01
CA HIS A 216 7.82 11.03 7.97
C HIS A 216 7.34 11.53 6.59
N LEU A 217 7.60 12.80 6.27
CA LEU A 217 7.27 13.39 4.97
C LEU A 217 8.21 12.89 3.87
N ILE A 218 9.42 12.55 4.26
CA ILE A 218 10.53 12.04 3.43
C ILE A 218 11.26 10.95 4.19
#